data_bafc0c10a21b7c01c6977a3fcaedb0e6
#
_entry.id   bafc0c10a21b7c01c6977a3fcaedb0e6
#
_cell.length_a   1.000
_cell.length_b   1.000
_cell.length_c   1.000
_cell.angle_alpha   90.00
_cell.angle_beta   90.00
_cell.angle_gamma   90.00
#
_symmetry.space_group_name_H-M   'P 1'
#
loop_
_entity.id
_entity.type
_entity.pdbx_description
1 polymer ?
#
loop_
_entity_poly.entity_id
_entity_poly.type
_entity_poly.pdbx_seq_one_letter_code
_entity_poly.pdbx_strand_id
1 'polypeptide(L)'
;MNKIYFKLMAVLMVMGMACVSCSEEEPFSTITPDDYPQILDPVFPDWSNGEPAVISQISRDANFKMKLTVTPSDYTEVTWMIDGVEVQKGDTINISLEAGTYRLKVVATTTAGASTSREAQIVVSPLQGEPWSEAVGLERIVATGTTSRLYGTNLSLVKSIKIGDMTADVTASGSSELGDYIEYVVPTDLTDGQYRISLVDVDGNRFGANLLTVTSSSLITGGFEHIAANSEWVMTGLNMDKITSLDVNGTVVTDFLRKNATEIAFTCPAMADGEYLLKGTSSNGQEVKFYAGGELVTEVSFAVVSETILWEGHHYVSWDYEDGNPNKTFSLIPLDAFNSIIAGSTLSIYYSVEPEADYHQIRTTTVAWNDLPGTSVVEFQEDGMLEVVLTQEALDKIKAEGGFLCVGHGYYVDRVSVK
;
A
#
# COMPACT_ATOMS: atom_id res chain seq x y z
N MET A 1 -8.89 -96.79 0.05
CA MET A 1 -8.34 -96.11 -1.17
C MET A 1 -8.83 -94.63 -1.40
N ASN A 2 -9.92 -94.20 -0.79
CA ASN A 2 -10.50 -92.87 -1.12
C ASN A 2 -9.90 -91.66 -0.38
N LYS A 3 -9.06 -91.79 0.60
CA LYS A 3 -8.47 -90.62 1.29
C LYS A 3 -7.20 -90.08 0.66
N ILE A 4 -6.49 -90.87 -0.17
CA ILE A 4 -5.26 -90.45 -0.85
C ILE A 4 -5.61 -89.65 -2.11
N TYR A 5 -6.64 -90.08 -2.83
CA TYR A 5 -7.12 -89.34 -4.01
C TYR A 5 -7.69 -87.96 -3.72
N PHE A 6 -8.37 -87.81 -2.56
CA PHE A 6 -8.90 -86.53 -2.09
C PHE A 6 -7.79 -85.55 -1.70
N LYS A 7 -6.73 -86.05 -1.07
CA LYS A 7 -5.53 -85.23 -0.78
C LYS A 7 -4.73 -84.86 -2.05
N LEU A 8 -4.63 -85.77 -2.99
CA LEU A 8 -3.94 -85.49 -4.28
C LEU A 8 -4.73 -84.48 -5.13
N MET A 9 -6.07 -84.56 -5.10
CA MET A 9 -6.94 -83.62 -5.81
C MET A 9 -6.95 -82.25 -5.16
N ALA A 10 -6.87 -82.14 -3.83
CA ALA A 10 -6.74 -80.87 -3.08
C ALA A 10 -5.37 -80.23 -3.33
N VAL A 11 -4.28 -80.97 -3.45
CA VAL A 11 -2.95 -80.43 -3.77
C VAL A 11 -2.86 -79.95 -5.22
N LEU A 12 -3.50 -80.65 -6.17
CA LEU A 12 -3.60 -80.23 -7.56
C LEU A 12 -4.49 -78.99 -7.74
N MET A 13 -5.56 -78.81 -6.93
CA MET A 13 -6.40 -77.60 -6.93
C MET A 13 -5.67 -76.38 -6.34
N VAL A 14 -4.83 -76.61 -5.31
CA VAL A 14 -4.01 -75.52 -4.73
C VAL A 14 -2.85 -75.16 -5.67
N MET A 15 -2.25 -76.09 -6.39
CA MET A 15 -1.25 -75.78 -7.45
C MET A 15 -1.87 -75.10 -8.68
N GLY A 16 -3.13 -75.40 -9.01
CA GLY A 16 -3.84 -74.78 -10.13
C GLY A 16 -4.24 -73.32 -9.86
N MET A 17 -4.41 -72.94 -8.57
CA MET A 17 -4.68 -71.54 -8.19
C MET A 17 -3.42 -70.67 -8.06
N ALA A 18 -2.23 -71.31 -8.00
CA ALA A 18 -0.97 -70.54 -7.94
C ALA A 18 -0.45 -70.08 -9.31
N CYS A 19 -1.06 -70.54 -10.40
CA CYS A 19 -0.63 -70.19 -11.76
C CYS A 19 -1.54 -69.18 -12.49
N VAL A 20 -2.55 -68.61 -11.78
CA VAL A 20 -3.46 -67.60 -12.37
C VAL A 20 -3.22 -66.20 -11.78
N SER A 21 -2.11 -65.99 -11.07
CA SER A 21 -1.73 -64.68 -10.54
C SER A 21 -0.45 -64.18 -11.21
N CYS A 22 -0.41 -64.24 -12.52
CA CYS A 22 0.39 -63.37 -13.36
C CYS A 22 -0.60 -62.66 -14.30
N SER A 23 -1.39 -61.76 -13.80
CA SER A 23 -1.71 -60.61 -14.61
C SER A 23 -0.36 -59.93 -14.89
N GLU A 24 0.02 -59.83 -16.11
CA GLU A 24 1.01 -58.83 -16.53
C GLU A 24 0.43 -57.46 -16.12
N GLU A 25 0.60 -57.10 -14.84
CA GLU A 25 0.63 -55.70 -14.51
C GLU A 25 1.86 -55.19 -15.24
N GLU A 26 1.63 -54.42 -16.28
CA GLU A 26 2.69 -53.63 -16.88
C GLU A 26 3.37 -52.92 -15.71
N PRO A 27 4.66 -53.15 -15.44
CA PRO A 27 5.32 -52.66 -14.22
C PRO A 27 5.37 -51.13 -14.12
N PHE A 28 4.93 -50.44 -15.15
CA PHE A 28 4.83 -48.97 -15.24
C PHE A 28 3.57 -48.64 -16.05
N SER A 29 2.74 -47.76 -15.50
CA SER A 29 1.65 -47.15 -16.28
C SER A 29 2.25 -46.46 -17.49
N THR A 30 1.75 -46.77 -18.71
CA THR A 30 2.18 -46.11 -19.94
C THR A 30 1.76 -44.65 -19.83
N ILE A 31 2.72 -43.75 -19.79
CA ILE A 31 2.47 -42.31 -19.82
C ILE A 31 1.87 -41.93 -21.17
N THR A 32 0.75 -41.23 -21.13
CA THR A 32 -0.02 -40.85 -22.33
C THR A 32 -0.18 -39.32 -22.39
N PRO A 33 -0.58 -38.75 -23.54
CA PRO A 33 -0.88 -37.32 -23.67
C PRO A 33 -2.06 -36.86 -22.79
N ASP A 34 -2.90 -37.79 -22.33
CA ASP A 34 -4.06 -37.49 -21.48
C ASP A 34 -3.68 -37.31 -19.99
N ASP A 35 -2.47 -37.72 -19.59
CA ASP A 35 -1.97 -37.56 -18.25
C ASP A 35 -1.70 -36.09 -17.96
N TYR A 36 -2.07 -35.63 -16.74
CA TYR A 36 -1.79 -34.26 -16.33
C TYR A 36 -0.28 -34.00 -16.23
N PRO A 37 0.24 -32.96 -16.89
CA PRO A 37 1.66 -32.69 -16.86
C PRO A 37 2.09 -32.22 -15.46
N GLN A 38 3.30 -32.62 -15.08
CA GLN A 38 3.93 -32.23 -13.83
C GLN A 38 5.24 -31.49 -14.13
N ILE A 39 5.47 -30.40 -13.39
CA ILE A 39 6.74 -29.67 -13.39
C ILE A 39 7.55 -30.23 -12.22
N LEU A 40 8.64 -30.93 -12.52
CA LEU A 40 9.43 -31.69 -11.55
C LEU A 40 10.62 -30.88 -11.00
N ASP A 41 11.30 -30.12 -11.88
CA ASP A 41 12.51 -29.36 -11.55
C ASP A 41 12.56 -28.07 -12.38
N PRO A 42 12.95 -26.94 -11.79
CA PRO A 42 13.19 -26.71 -10.38
C PRO A 42 11.90 -26.77 -9.54
N VAL A 43 12.05 -27.00 -8.25
CA VAL A 43 10.93 -26.88 -7.31
C VAL A 43 10.59 -25.41 -7.16
N PHE A 44 9.35 -25.05 -7.48
CA PHE A 44 8.85 -23.71 -7.26
C PHE A 44 8.55 -23.51 -5.77
N PRO A 45 8.99 -22.41 -5.17
CA PRO A 45 8.74 -22.15 -3.77
C PRO A 45 7.25 -21.90 -3.51
N ASP A 46 6.80 -22.21 -2.30
CA ASP A 46 5.42 -21.94 -1.87
C ASP A 46 5.16 -20.44 -1.81
N TRP A 47 3.90 -20.07 -2.01
CA TRP A 47 3.46 -18.68 -1.86
C TRP A 47 3.61 -18.21 -0.41
N SER A 48 3.96 -16.94 -0.26
CA SER A 48 4.10 -16.29 1.03
C SER A 48 3.25 -15.01 1.05
N ASN A 49 2.42 -14.85 2.08
CA ASN A 49 1.54 -13.68 2.25
C ASN A 49 0.64 -13.37 1.03
N GLY A 50 0.18 -14.41 0.32
CA GLY A 50 -0.67 -14.24 -0.86
C GLY A 50 0.07 -13.91 -2.17
N GLU A 51 1.40 -13.84 -2.13
CA GLU A 51 2.24 -13.57 -3.30
C GLU A 51 3.14 -14.76 -3.61
N PRO A 52 3.47 -14.99 -4.92
CA PRO A 52 4.47 -15.99 -5.31
C PRO A 52 5.83 -15.64 -4.70
N ALA A 53 6.53 -16.62 -4.15
CA ALA A 53 7.86 -16.39 -3.60
C ALA A 53 8.92 -16.24 -4.69
N VAL A 54 10.06 -15.65 -4.33
CA VAL A 54 11.18 -15.38 -5.26
C VAL A 54 11.91 -16.68 -5.59
N ILE A 55 11.99 -17.02 -6.89
CA ILE A 55 12.74 -18.17 -7.40
C ILE A 55 14.13 -17.78 -7.92
N SER A 56 14.32 -16.54 -8.32
CA SER A 56 15.59 -16.06 -8.86
C SER A 56 15.84 -14.59 -8.51
N GLN A 57 17.08 -14.31 -8.12
CA GLN A 57 17.58 -12.93 -7.95
C GLN A 57 18.82 -12.78 -8.83
N ILE A 58 18.79 -11.82 -9.74
CA ILE A 58 19.87 -11.54 -10.67
C ILE A 58 20.17 -10.04 -10.73
N SER A 59 21.34 -9.69 -11.24
CA SER A 59 21.67 -8.32 -11.61
C SER A 59 21.24 -8.03 -13.05
N ARG A 60 20.93 -6.78 -13.37
CA ARG A 60 20.42 -6.34 -14.69
C ARG A 60 21.34 -6.68 -15.86
N ASP A 61 22.63 -6.82 -15.64
CA ASP A 61 23.61 -7.24 -16.66
C ASP A 61 23.63 -8.74 -16.93
N ALA A 62 22.91 -9.53 -16.14
CA ALA A 62 22.74 -10.97 -16.31
C ALA A 62 21.42 -11.32 -16.98
N ASN A 63 21.42 -12.38 -17.77
CA ASN A 63 20.16 -12.95 -18.29
C ASN A 63 19.50 -13.83 -17.23
N PHE A 64 18.17 -13.76 -17.15
CA PHE A 64 17.38 -14.79 -16.49
C PHE A 64 17.43 -16.08 -17.30
N LYS A 65 17.94 -17.15 -16.69
CA LYS A 65 18.11 -18.48 -17.30
C LYS A 65 17.52 -19.53 -16.40
N MET A 66 16.69 -20.39 -16.95
CA MET A 66 16.12 -21.54 -16.25
C MET A 66 15.85 -22.66 -17.23
N LYS A 67 15.97 -23.91 -16.75
CA LYS A 67 15.55 -25.10 -17.47
C LYS A 67 14.55 -25.84 -16.61
N LEU A 68 13.47 -26.33 -17.22
CA LEU A 68 12.46 -27.15 -16.58
C LEU A 68 12.60 -28.60 -16.97
N THR A 69 12.27 -29.46 -16.02
CA THR A 69 11.98 -30.88 -16.27
C THR A 69 10.48 -31.11 -16.09
N VAL A 70 9.83 -31.58 -17.13
CA VAL A 70 8.39 -31.86 -17.12
C VAL A 70 8.13 -33.33 -17.47
N THR A 71 7.01 -33.87 -17.03
CA THR A 71 6.53 -35.20 -17.39
C THR A 71 5.04 -35.13 -17.74
N PRO A 72 4.56 -35.78 -18.81
CA PRO A 72 5.31 -36.50 -19.85
C PRO A 72 6.07 -35.57 -20.80
N SER A 73 7.39 -35.73 -20.94
CA SER A 73 8.23 -34.79 -21.71
C SER A 73 7.89 -34.77 -23.19
N ASP A 74 7.60 -35.94 -23.75
CA ASP A 74 7.41 -36.12 -25.20
C ASP A 74 6.09 -35.51 -25.71
N TYR A 75 5.16 -35.25 -24.83
CA TYR A 75 3.82 -34.77 -25.14
C TYR A 75 3.54 -33.37 -24.60
N THR A 76 4.49 -32.71 -23.89
CA THR A 76 4.26 -31.48 -23.18
C THR A 76 5.04 -30.32 -23.78
N GLU A 77 4.32 -29.26 -24.15
CA GLU A 77 4.91 -27.95 -24.47
C GLU A 77 4.91 -27.07 -23.22
N VAL A 78 6.03 -26.39 -22.98
CA VAL A 78 6.17 -25.41 -21.90
C VAL A 78 6.06 -24.00 -22.49
N THR A 79 5.24 -23.17 -21.88
CA THR A 79 5.10 -21.73 -22.20
C THR A 79 5.54 -20.89 -21.00
N TRP A 80 6.46 -19.95 -21.26
CA TRP A 80 6.96 -19.02 -20.27
C TRP A 80 6.27 -17.67 -20.41
N MET A 81 5.75 -17.15 -19.31
CA MET A 81 5.07 -15.86 -19.27
C MET A 81 5.72 -14.97 -18.23
N ILE A 82 5.96 -13.71 -18.57
CA ILE A 82 6.44 -12.65 -17.66
C ILE A 82 5.36 -11.57 -17.60
N ASP A 83 4.90 -11.26 -16.38
CA ASP A 83 3.82 -10.30 -16.14
C ASP A 83 2.56 -10.58 -17.01
N GLY A 84 2.25 -11.86 -17.21
CA GLY A 84 1.10 -12.31 -18.01
C GLY A 84 1.32 -12.33 -19.53
N VAL A 85 2.49 -11.91 -20.02
CA VAL A 85 2.83 -11.91 -21.45
C VAL A 85 3.71 -13.12 -21.78
N GLU A 86 3.35 -13.90 -22.84
CA GLU A 86 4.17 -14.97 -23.36
C GLU A 86 5.48 -14.42 -23.91
N VAL A 87 6.61 -14.95 -23.41
CA VAL A 87 7.95 -14.49 -23.81
C VAL A 87 8.77 -15.59 -24.48
N GLN A 88 8.52 -16.84 -24.19
CA GLN A 88 9.26 -17.98 -24.76
C GLN A 88 8.47 -19.28 -24.66
N LYS A 89 8.76 -20.24 -25.57
CA LYS A 89 8.29 -21.63 -25.52
C LYS A 89 9.47 -22.60 -25.43
N GLY A 90 9.20 -23.79 -24.90
CA GLY A 90 10.19 -24.84 -24.70
C GLY A 90 10.61 -25.00 -23.26
N ASP A 91 11.45 -26.01 -22.99
CA ASP A 91 11.88 -26.39 -21.63
C ASP A 91 12.91 -25.44 -21.01
N THR A 92 13.44 -24.48 -21.76
CA THR A 92 14.46 -23.53 -21.32
C THR A 92 14.04 -22.11 -21.62
N ILE A 93 14.43 -21.17 -20.73
CA ILE A 93 14.35 -19.73 -20.95
C ILE A 93 15.72 -19.09 -20.81
N ASN A 94 15.99 -18.08 -21.63
CA ASN A 94 17.20 -17.26 -21.56
C ASN A 94 16.89 -15.86 -22.11
N ILE A 95 16.52 -14.93 -21.21
CA ILE A 95 16.11 -13.57 -21.60
C ILE A 95 16.83 -12.52 -20.74
N SER A 96 17.04 -11.33 -21.32
CA SER A 96 17.45 -10.13 -20.58
C SER A 96 16.23 -9.42 -20.06
N LEU A 97 16.29 -8.92 -18.82
CA LEU A 97 15.23 -8.15 -18.17
C LEU A 97 15.82 -6.83 -17.66
N GLU A 98 15.04 -5.76 -17.72
CA GLU A 98 15.36 -4.52 -17.02
C GLU A 98 15.26 -4.73 -15.49
N ALA A 99 15.82 -3.82 -14.68
CA ALA A 99 15.67 -3.90 -13.23
C ALA A 99 14.18 -3.86 -12.82
N GLY A 100 13.82 -4.64 -11.81
CA GLY A 100 12.43 -4.73 -11.32
C GLY A 100 12.08 -6.10 -10.77
N THR A 101 10.88 -6.20 -10.20
CA THR A 101 10.28 -7.48 -9.80
C THR A 101 9.28 -7.92 -10.86
N TYR A 102 9.39 -9.15 -11.29
CA TYR A 102 8.59 -9.75 -12.37
C TYR A 102 7.82 -10.95 -11.86
N ARG A 103 6.57 -11.10 -12.30
CA ARG A 103 5.79 -12.31 -12.07
C ARG A 103 6.09 -13.31 -13.17
N LEU A 104 6.77 -14.39 -12.82
CA LEU A 104 6.99 -15.54 -13.69
C LEU A 104 5.79 -16.47 -13.57
N LYS A 105 5.20 -16.85 -14.70
CA LYS A 105 4.26 -17.97 -14.78
C LYS A 105 4.77 -18.95 -15.84
N VAL A 106 4.82 -20.21 -15.48
CA VAL A 106 5.15 -21.30 -16.39
C VAL A 106 3.92 -22.18 -16.55
N VAL A 107 3.56 -22.47 -17.79
CA VAL A 107 2.44 -23.34 -18.13
C VAL A 107 2.96 -24.53 -18.92
N ALA A 108 2.75 -25.73 -18.43
CA ALA A 108 3.04 -26.97 -19.14
C ALA A 108 1.71 -27.54 -19.66
N THR A 109 1.61 -27.77 -20.99
CA THR A 109 0.38 -28.23 -21.64
C THR A 109 0.69 -29.42 -22.51
N THR A 110 -0.05 -30.53 -22.34
CA THR A 110 0.09 -31.72 -23.18
C THR A 110 -0.61 -31.53 -24.53
N THR A 111 -0.27 -32.38 -25.50
CA THR A 111 -0.92 -32.38 -26.84
C THR A 111 -2.41 -32.72 -26.77
N ALA A 112 -2.88 -33.37 -25.70
CA ALA A 112 -4.30 -33.59 -25.43
C ALA A 112 -5.01 -32.40 -24.71
N GLY A 113 -4.27 -31.35 -24.36
CA GLY A 113 -4.81 -30.12 -23.74
C GLY A 113 -4.86 -30.12 -22.21
N ALA A 114 -4.40 -31.18 -21.55
CA ALA A 114 -4.23 -31.16 -20.09
C ALA A 114 -3.09 -30.18 -19.70
N SER A 115 -3.28 -29.37 -18.67
CA SER A 115 -2.28 -28.36 -18.32
C SER A 115 -2.06 -28.23 -16.80
N THR A 116 -0.86 -27.84 -16.43
CA THR A 116 -0.48 -27.41 -15.07
C THR A 116 0.31 -26.10 -15.14
N SER A 117 0.31 -25.33 -14.07
CA SER A 117 1.12 -24.12 -14.01
C SER A 117 1.80 -23.96 -12.67
N ARG A 118 2.89 -23.17 -12.66
CA ARG A 118 3.59 -22.69 -11.47
C ARG A 118 3.86 -21.22 -11.63
N GLU A 119 3.86 -20.51 -10.50
CA GLU A 119 4.16 -19.09 -10.45
C GLU A 119 5.25 -18.82 -9.43
N ALA A 120 6.09 -17.82 -9.71
CA ALA A 120 7.16 -17.35 -8.84
C ALA A 120 7.49 -15.88 -9.17
N GLN A 121 8.37 -15.26 -8.40
CA GLN A 121 8.92 -13.95 -8.72
C GLN A 121 10.37 -14.05 -9.16
N ILE A 122 10.75 -13.17 -10.10
CA ILE A 122 12.13 -12.90 -10.50
C ILE A 122 12.45 -11.49 -10.03
N VAL A 123 13.51 -11.32 -9.26
CA VAL A 123 14.01 -10.00 -8.85
C VAL A 123 15.26 -9.67 -9.65
N VAL A 124 15.24 -8.55 -10.35
CA VAL A 124 16.37 -8.03 -11.12
C VAL A 124 16.82 -6.74 -10.48
N SER A 125 18.02 -6.73 -9.91
CA SER A 125 18.59 -5.55 -9.24
C SER A 125 19.22 -4.60 -10.25
N PRO A 126 19.10 -3.26 -10.04
CA PRO A 126 19.84 -2.28 -10.82
C PRO A 126 21.34 -2.38 -10.55
N LEU A 127 22.16 -1.88 -11.46
CA LEU A 127 23.58 -1.72 -11.21
C LEU A 127 23.85 -0.48 -10.34
N GLN A 128 25.00 -0.47 -9.69
CA GLN A 128 25.40 0.67 -8.85
C GLN A 128 25.46 1.96 -9.70
N GLY A 129 24.78 3.01 -9.24
CA GLY A 129 24.75 4.30 -9.90
C GLY A 129 23.65 4.45 -10.96
N GLU A 130 22.90 3.41 -11.26
CA GLU A 130 21.74 3.49 -12.15
C GLU A 130 20.52 4.13 -11.45
N PRO A 131 19.64 4.81 -12.21
CA PRO A 131 18.38 5.27 -11.66
C PRO A 131 17.49 4.08 -11.29
N TRP A 132 16.84 4.20 -10.15
CA TRP A 132 15.98 3.16 -9.62
C TRP A 132 14.80 3.74 -8.85
N SER A 133 13.65 3.10 -8.91
CA SER A 133 12.47 3.44 -8.12
C SER A 133 11.86 2.19 -7.50
N GLU A 134 11.88 2.15 -6.17
CA GLU A 134 11.32 1.05 -5.37
C GLU A 134 9.88 1.30 -4.91
N ALA A 135 9.31 2.49 -5.17
CA ALA A 135 7.96 2.83 -4.73
C ALA A 135 6.95 1.74 -5.08
N VAL A 136 6.05 1.44 -4.15
CA VAL A 136 5.02 0.40 -4.23
C VAL A 136 3.70 0.91 -3.65
N GLY A 137 2.63 0.13 -3.79
CA GLY A 137 1.34 0.48 -3.20
C GLY A 137 0.72 1.73 -3.80
N LEU A 138 0.23 2.63 -2.95
CA LEU A 138 -0.51 3.83 -3.36
C LEU A 138 0.29 4.75 -4.28
N GLU A 139 1.59 4.91 -4.05
CA GLU A 139 2.48 5.76 -4.87
C GLU A 139 2.59 5.29 -6.33
N ARG A 140 2.13 4.08 -6.61
CA ARG A 140 2.09 3.48 -7.95
C ARG A 140 0.72 3.51 -8.59
N ILE A 141 -0.27 4.15 -7.97
CA ILE A 141 -1.60 4.33 -8.54
C ILE A 141 -1.71 5.77 -9.03
N VAL A 142 -1.94 5.94 -10.32
CA VAL A 142 -1.97 7.25 -10.98
C VAL A 142 -3.21 7.39 -11.86
N ALA A 143 -3.61 8.64 -12.09
CA ALA A 143 -4.69 8.98 -13.02
C ALA A 143 -4.11 9.61 -14.29
N THR A 144 -4.69 9.32 -15.46
CA THR A 144 -4.29 9.91 -16.73
C THR A 144 -4.46 11.43 -16.74
N GLY A 145 -3.54 12.15 -17.37
CA GLY A 145 -3.57 13.60 -17.48
C GLY A 145 -3.19 14.35 -16.21
N THR A 146 -2.86 13.65 -15.11
CA THR A 146 -2.42 14.28 -13.85
C THR A 146 -0.91 14.32 -13.75
N THR A 147 -0.40 15.30 -12.99
CA THR A 147 1.02 15.30 -12.58
C THR A 147 1.20 14.29 -11.47
N SER A 148 2.17 13.41 -11.62
CA SER A 148 2.52 12.37 -10.64
C SER A 148 4.00 12.45 -10.30
N ARG A 149 4.36 11.93 -9.11
CA ARG A 149 5.74 11.81 -8.64
C ARG A 149 6.19 10.36 -8.66
N LEU A 150 7.45 10.17 -9.02
CA LEU A 150 8.14 8.91 -8.89
C LEU A 150 9.33 9.10 -7.95
N TYR A 151 9.33 8.38 -6.84
CA TYR A 151 10.39 8.42 -5.83
C TYR A 151 11.44 7.34 -6.09
N GLY A 152 12.71 7.62 -5.75
CA GLY A 152 13.78 6.65 -5.92
C GLY A 152 15.18 7.21 -5.75
N THR A 153 16.15 6.54 -6.33
CA THR A 153 17.57 6.90 -6.27
C THR A 153 18.11 7.23 -7.65
N ASN A 154 19.11 8.13 -7.71
CA ASN A 154 19.74 8.59 -8.96
C ASN A 154 18.77 9.12 -10.03
N LEU A 155 17.60 9.58 -9.63
CA LEU A 155 16.53 10.03 -10.53
C LEU A 155 16.91 11.30 -11.31
N SER A 156 17.93 12.06 -10.88
CA SER A 156 18.48 13.18 -11.63
C SER A 156 19.05 12.81 -13.01
N LEU A 157 19.34 11.54 -13.25
CA LEU A 157 19.77 11.01 -14.55
C LEU A 157 18.61 10.80 -15.52
N VAL A 158 17.37 10.76 -15.02
CA VAL A 158 16.18 10.43 -15.81
C VAL A 158 15.66 11.65 -16.55
N LYS A 159 15.49 11.52 -17.86
CA LYS A 159 14.90 12.53 -18.73
C LYS A 159 13.42 12.27 -19.01
N SER A 160 13.06 11.02 -19.18
CA SER A 160 11.68 10.63 -19.45
C SER A 160 11.37 9.25 -18.86
N ILE A 161 10.08 8.95 -18.75
CA ILE A 161 9.56 7.68 -18.30
C ILE A 161 8.79 7.06 -19.46
N LYS A 162 9.08 5.81 -19.78
CA LYS A 162 8.30 5.02 -20.72
C LYS A 162 7.26 4.22 -19.94
N ILE A 163 5.98 4.34 -20.30
CA ILE A 163 4.84 3.66 -19.66
C ILE A 163 4.12 2.88 -20.77
N GLY A 164 4.33 1.56 -20.81
CA GLY A 164 3.94 0.78 -21.98
C GLY A 164 4.60 1.32 -23.26
N ASP A 165 3.79 1.70 -24.24
CA ASP A 165 4.28 2.32 -25.49
C ASP A 165 4.35 3.85 -25.44
N MET A 166 3.84 4.47 -24.40
CA MET A 166 3.83 5.93 -24.23
C MET A 166 5.09 6.41 -23.54
N THR A 167 5.43 7.68 -23.77
CA THR A 167 6.56 8.36 -23.13
C THR A 167 6.07 9.63 -22.45
N ALA A 168 6.49 9.87 -21.21
CA ALA A 168 6.26 11.08 -20.46
C ALA A 168 7.60 11.74 -20.11
N ASP A 169 7.78 12.99 -20.46
CA ASP A 169 8.98 13.74 -20.11
C ASP A 169 8.96 14.12 -18.63
N VAL A 170 10.14 14.15 -18.01
CA VAL A 170 10.31 14.68 -16.66
C VAL A 170 10.13 16.19 -16.70
N THR A 171 9.20 16.70 -15.91
CA THR A 171 8.85 18.13 -15.85
C THR A 171 9.55 18.86 -14.70
N ALA A 172 9.83 18.18 -13.62
CA ALA A 172 10.55 18.69 -12.46
C ALA A 172 11.26 17.54 -11.71
N SER A 173 12.20 17.89 -10.84
CA SER A 173 12.84 16.98 -9.91
C SER A 173 13.10 17.69 -8.57
N GLY A 174 13.14 16.95 -7.49
CA GLY A 174 13.37 17.49 -6.16
C GLY A 174 13.61 16.40 -5.13
N SER A 175 13.66 16.79 -3.87
CA SER A 175 13.76 15.90 -2.70
C SER A 175 12.66 16.26 -1.70
N SER A 176 12.19 15.26 -0.97
CA SER A 176 11.21 15.40 0.11
C SER A 176 11.58 14.42 1.24
N GLU A 177 10.75 14.35 2.28
CA GLU A 177 10.92 13.36 3.36
C GLU A 177 10.86 11.91 2.86
N LEU A 178 10.16 11.65 1.73
CA LEU A 178 10.09 10.34 1.07
C LEU A 178 11.29 10.05 0.17
N GLY A 179 12.24 10.97 0.05
CA GLY A 179 13.44 10.85 -0.78
C GLY A 179 13.39 11.69 -2.05
N ASP A 180 14.35 11.43 -2.95
CA ASP A 180 14.42 12.10 -4.24
C ASP A 180 13.27 11.68 -5.15
N TYR A 181 12.76 12.63 -5.95
CA TYR A 181 11.65 12.36 -6.87
C TYR A 181 11.84 13.09 -8.21
N ILE A 182 11.12 12.59 -9.20
CA ILE A 182 10.86 13.27 -10.47
C ILE A 182 9.35 13.41 -10.65
N GLU A 183 8.95 14.52 -11.30
CA GLU A 183 7.56 14.78 -11.70
C GLU A 183 7.38 14.55 -13.19
N TYR A 184 6.24 14.03 -13.56
CA TYR A 184 5.85 13.79 -14.94
C TYR A 184 4.33 13.86 -15.08
N VAL A 185 3.84 14.15 -16.30
CA VAL A 185 2.41 14.09 -16.59
C VAL A 185 2.07 12.71 -17.13
N VAL A 186 1.13 12.02 -16.49
CA VAL A 186 0.67 10.70 -16.94
C VAL A 186 -0.03 10.84 -18.30
N PRO A 187 0.39 10.11 -19.35
CA PRO A 187 -0.21 10.22 -20.68
C PRO A 187 -1.73 9.97 -20.67
N THR A 188 -2.47 10.79 -21.42
CA THR A 188 -3.94 10.75 -21.45
C THR A 188 -4.52 9.54 -22.20
N ASP A 189 -3.73 8.98 -23.12
CA ASP A 189 -4.17 7.86 -23.97
C ASP A 189 -3.96 6.48 -23.34
N LEU A 190 -3.44 6.42 -22.10
CA LEU A 190 -3.36 5.18 -21.35
C LEU A 190 -4.74 4.74 -20.89
N THR A 191 -5.01 3.46 -21.00
CA THR A 191 -6.21 2.82 -20.45
C THR A 191 -5.96 2.32 -19.03
N ASP A 192 -7.02 1.99 -18.31
CA ASP A 192 -6.91 1.36 -16.98
C ASP A 192 -6.13 0.06 -17.08
N GLY A 193 -5.18 -0.14 -16.17
CA GLY A 193 -4.35 -1.34 -16.14
C GLY A 193 -3.01 -1.14 -15.46
N GLN A 194 -2.25 -2.22 -15.42
CA GLN A 194 -0.88 -2.22 -14.91
C GLN A 194 0.11 -2.10 -16.07
N TYR A 195 1.07 -1.22 -15.91
CA TYR A 195 2.11 -0.96 -16.89
C TYR A 195 3.48 -1.09 -16.24
N ARG A 196 4.36 -1.86 -16.86
CA ARG A 196 5.78 -1.77 -16.53
C ARG A 196 6.33 -0.46 -17.03
N ILE A 197 7.09 0.23 -16.18
CA ILE A 197 7.72 1.49 -16.57
C ILE A 197 9.22 1.28 -16.74
N SER A 198 9.80 2.05 -17.67
CA SER A 198 11.25 2.17 -17.84
C SER A 198 11.67 3.62 -17.65
N LEU A 199 12.68 3.85 -16.84
CA LEU A 199 13.34 5.14 -16.69
C LEU A 199 14.31 5.32 -17.88
N VAL A 200 14.30 6.48 -18.53
CA VAL A 200 15.13 6.73 -19.72
C VAL A 200 16.04 7.93 -19.46
N ASP A 201 17.34 7.78 -19.67
CA ASP A 201 18.31 8.84 -19.51
C ASP A 201 18.45 9.73 -20.76
N VAL A 202 19.37 10.70 -20.72
CA VAL A 202 19.62 11.62 -21.85
C VAL A 202 20.20 10.93 -23.09
N ASP A 203 20.85 9.79 -22.92
CA ASP A 203 21.46 9.01 -24.01
C ASP A 203 20.49 7.96 -24.58
N GLY A 204 19.29 7.87 -24.01
CA GLY A 204 18.26 6.91 -24.42
C GLY A 204 18.43 5.52 -23.81
N ASN A 205 19.34 5.35 -22.85
CA ASN A 205 19.46 4.08 -22.12
C ASN A 205 18.23 3.88 -21.25
N ARG A 206 17.80 2.63 -21.16
CA ARG A 206 16.60 2.22 -20.44
C ARG A 206 16.96 1.48 -19.17
N PHE A 207 16.30 1.88 -18.09
CA PHE A 207 16.42 1.28 -16.77
C PHE A 207 15.02 0.91 -16.30
N GLY A 208 14.87 -0.26 -15.72
CA GLY A 208 13.58 -0.72 -15.24
C GLY A 208 13.13 -0.01 -13.97
N ALA A 209 11.88 -0.23 -13.65
CA ALA A 209 11.27 0.09 -12.36
C ALA A 209 10.08 -0.83 -12.12
N ASN A 210 9.40 -0.68 -10.99
CA ASN A 210 8.21 -1.48 -10.67
C ASN A 210 6.99 -1.11 -11.55
N LEU A 211 5.93 -1.90 -11.42
CA LEU A 211 4.67 -1.66 -12.12
C LEU A 211 4.00 -0.37 -11.65
N LEU A 212 3.32 0.29 -12.58
CA LEU A 212 2.47 1.45 -12.36
C LEU A 212 1.02 1.04 -12.66
N THR A 213 0.09 1.38 -11.80
CA THR A 213 -1.34 1.16 -12.03
C THR A 213 -2.00 2.45 -12.49
N VAL A 214 -2.51 2.46 -13.70
CA VAL A 214 -3.30 3.59 -14.24
C VAL A 214 -4.77 3.35 -13.96
N THR A 215 -5.48 4.36 -13.44
CA THR A 215 -6.91 4.27 -13.17
C THR A 215 -7.67 5.50 -13.63
N SER A 216 -8.82 5.27 -14.26
CA SER A 216 -9.83 6.29 -14.57
C SER A 216 -10.93 6.38 -13.50
N SER A 217 -10.96 5.43 -12.56
CA SER A 217 -11.90 5.39 -11.46
C SER A 217 -11.59 6.44 -10.40
N SER A 218 -12.61 6.95 -9.72
CA SER A 218 -12.42 7.79 -8.53
C SER A 218 -11.86 6.95 -7.38
N LEU A 219 -10.81 7.44 -6.76
CA LEU A 219 -10.10 6.79 -5.66
C LEU A 219 -9.88 7.79 -4.53
N ILE A 220 -10.43 7.53 -3.36
CA ILE A 220 -10.17 8.28 -2.12
C ILE A 220 -9.00 7.61 -1.41
N THR A 221 -7.97 8.39 -1.07
CA THR A 221 -6.72 7.89 -0.51
C THR A 221 -6.46 8.34 0.93
N GLY A 222 -7.23 9.31 1.41
CA GLY A 222 -7.10 9.81 2.78
C GLY A 222 -8.20 10.77 3.18
N GLY A 223 -8.23 11.09 4.48
CA GLY A 223 -9.18 12.03 5.08
C GLY A 223 -10.55 11.42 5.40
N PHE A 224 -10.71 10.12 5.34
CA PHE A 224 -11.99 9.45 5.60
C PHE A 224 -12.07 8.76 6.96
N GLU A 225 -11.00 8.70 7.72
CA GLU A 225 -10.89 7.84 8.91
C GLU A 225 -11.73 8.34 10.10
N HIS A 226 -11.76 9.64 10.31
CA HIS A 226 -12.54 10.26 11.40
C HIS A 226 -12.93 11.69 11.07
N ILE A 227 -14.04 12.16 11.64
CA ILE A 227 -14.60 13.49 11.44
C ILE A 227 -15.47 13.91 12.62
N ALA A 228 -15.59 15.23 12.90
CA ALA A 228 -16.61 15.75 13.78
C ALA A 228 -17.93 16.01 13.02
N ALA A 229 -19.06 15.71 13.65
CA ALA A 229 -20.37 15.99 13.05
C ALA A 229 -20.53 17.50 12.77
N ASN A 230 -21.21 17.83 11.65
CA ASN A 230 -21.43 19.21 11.17
C ASN A 230 -20.17 20.00 10.81
N SER A 231 -19.00 19.38 10.82
CA SER A 231 -17.75 20.02 10.40
C SER A 231 -17.51 19.85 8.88
N GLU A 232 -16.59 20.64 8.34
CA GLU A 232 -16.10 20.45 6.99
C GLU A 232 -15.26 19.17 6.92
N TRP A 233 -15.62 18.27 6.00
CA TRP A 233 -14.93 17.02 5.76
C TRP A 233 -14.18 17.09 4.44
N VAL A 234 -12.86 17.02 4.50
CA VAL A 234 -11.96 17.08 3.36
C VAL A 234 -11.37 15.70 3.11
N MET A 235 -11.54 15.21 1.88
CA MET A 235 -10.95 13.94 1.43
C MET A 235 -10.06 14.19 0.23
N THR A 236 -8.98 13.45 0.13
CA THR A 236 -8.00 13.54 -0.96
C THR A 236 -7.93 12.25 -1.75
N GLY A 237 -7.50 12.35 -3.02
CA GLY A 237 -7.40 11.19 -3.87
C GLY A 237 -7.16 11.48 -5.33
N LEU A 238 -7.62 10.57 -6.20
CA LEU A 238 -7.53 10.66 -7.65
C LEU A 238 -8.91 10.70 -8.29
N ASN A 239 -9.06 11.49 -9.37
CA ASN A 239 -10.34 11.64 -10.11
C ASN A 239 -11.51 12.03 -9.19
N MET A 240 -11.24 12.84 -8.16
CA MET A 240 -12.22 13.27 -7.17
C MET A 240 -13.33 14.14 -7.79
N ASP A 241 -13.00 14.88 -8.85
CA ASP A 241 -13.95 15.67 -9.65
C ASP A 241 -15.05 14.83 -10.29
N LYS A 242 -14.85 13.55 -10.48
CA LYS A 242 -15.82 12.59 -11.04
C LYS A 242 -16.82 12.05 -10.00
N ILE A 243 -16.58 12.25 -8.70
CA ILE A 243 -17.51 11.80 -7.65
C ILE A 243 -18.80 12.61 -7.73
N THR A 244 -19.94 11.94 -7.81
CA THR A 244 -21.28 12.57 -7.88
C THR A 244 -22.01 12.55 -6.56
N SER A 245 -21.75 11.53 -5.74
CA SER A 245 -22.35 11.42 -4.41
C SER A 245 -21.50 10.59 -3.47
N LEU A 246 -21.60 10.90 -2.18
CA LEU A 246 -21.10 10.09 -1.08
C LEU A 246 -22.30 9.65 -0.22
N ASP A 247 -22.36 8.38 0.11
CA ASP A 247 -23.33 7.83 1.07
C ASP A 247 -22.64 7.73 2.43
N VAL A 248 -23.02 8.65 3.31
CA VAL A 248 -22.53 8.73 4.69
C VAL A 248 -23.57 8.03 5.59
N ASN A 249 -23.40 6.73 5.76
CA ASN A 249 -24.27 5.86 6.55
C ASN A 249 -25.78 6.03 6.21
N GLY A 250 -26.11 5.97 4.92
CA GLY A 250 -27.49 6.11 4.41
C GLY A 250 -27.92 7.57 4.14
N THR A 251 -27.10 8.55 4.49
CA THR A 251 -27.32 9.95 4.10
C THR A 251 -26.51 10.26 2.85
N VAL A 252 -27.22 10.52 1.74
CA VAL A 252 -26.58 10.81 0.46
C VAL A 252 -26.21 12.29 0.39
N VAL A 253 -24.91 12.57 0.26
CA VAL A 253 -24.33 13.91 0.08
C VAL A 253 -24.03 14.10 -1.41
N THR A 254 -24.57 15.16 -2.01
CA THR A 254 -24.34 15.56 -3.41
C THR A 254 -23.82 16.98 -3.53
N ASP A 255 -23.93 17.76 -2.46
CA ASP A 255 -23.49 19.14 -2.41
C ASP A 255 -22.09 19.20 -1.82
N PHE A 256 -21.12 19.59 -2.65
CA PHE A 256 -19.72 19.70 -2.28
C PHE A 256 -19.30 21.18 -2.17
N LEU A 257 -18.66 21.52 -1.07
CA LEU A 257 -18.10 22.85 -0.83
C LEU A 257 -16.96 23.15 -1.82
N ARG A 258 -16.12 22.15 -2.07
CA ARG A 258 -15.03 22.17 -3.06
C ARG A 258 -14.93 20.80 -3.72
N LYS A 259 -14.59 20.79 -5.00
CA LYS A 259 -14.34 19.56 -5.75
C LYS A 259 -13.39 19.83 -6.91
N ASN A 260 -12.28 19.12 -6.96
CA ASN A 260 -11.32 19.12 -8.06
C ASN A 260 -10.76 17.71 -8.27
N ALA A 261 -9.77 17.51 -9.12
CA ALA A 261 -9.25 16.20 -9.45
C ALA A 261 -8.60 15.45 -8.27
N THR A 262 -8.15 16.17 -7.24
CA THR A 262 -7.40 15.61 -6.10
C THR A 262 -8.07 15.77 -4.75
N GLU A 263 -9.13 16.58 -4.67
CA GLU A 263 -9.79 16.92 -3.40
C GLU A 263 -11.30 17.01 -3.57
N ILE A 264 -12.02 16.60 -2.54
CA ILE A 264 -13.45 16.85 -2.34
C ILE A 264 -13.68 17.30 -0.91
N ALA A 265 -14.51 18.33 -0.72
CA ALA A 265 -14.88 18.83 0.59
C ALA A 265 -16.40 19.01 0.68
N PHE A 266 -16.99 18.63 1.80
CA PHE A 266 -18.42 18.76 2.06
C PHE A 266 -18.65 18.89 3.58
N THR A 267 -19.87 19.25 3.99
CA THR A 267 -20.24 19.27 5.40
C THR A 267 -20.67 17.87 5.85
N CYS A 268 -20.01 17.33 6.86
CA CYS A 268 -20.41 16.06 7.47
C CYS A 268 -21.86 16.17 7.98
N PRO A 269 -22.74 15.22 7.68
CA PRO A 269 -24.09 15.22 8.24
C PRO A 269 -24.10 15.22 9.77
N ALA A 270 -25.22 15.69 10.36
CA ALA A 270 -25.43 15.62 11.80
C ALA A 270 -25.54 14.14 12.23
N MET A 271 -24.59 13.69 13.02
CA MET A 271 -24.48 12.29 13.49
C MET A 271 -24.04 12.28 14.95
N ALA A 272 -24.41 11.23 15.69
CA ALA A 272 -23.84 10.98 17.01
C ALA A 272 -22.43 10.40 16.88
N ASP A 273 -21.67 10.41 17.95
CA ASP A 273 -20.39 9.72 18.01
C ASP A 273 -20.57 8.22 17.78
N GLY A 274 -19.67 7.62 17.00
CA GLY A 274 -19.74 6.20 16.67
C GLY A 274 -19.01 5.83 15.37
N GLU A 275 -19.00 4.55 15.07
CA GLU A 275 -18.47 3.99 13.84
C GLU A 275 -19.57 3.88 12.78
N TYR A 276 -19.28 4.29 11.55
CA TYR A 276 -20.23 4.37 10.45
C TYR A 276 -19.58 3.92 9.15
N LEU A 277 -20.39 3.72 8.11
CA LEU A 277 -19.92 3.30 6.78
C LEU A 277 -20.00 4.44 5.78
N LEU A 278 -18.99 4.51 4.92
CA LEU A 278 -18.88 5.46 3.82
C LEU A 278 -18.74 4.71 2.49
N LYS A 279 -19.55 5.13 1.50
CA LYS A 279 -19.50 4.68 0.11
C LYS A 279 -19.56 5.89 -0.82
N GLY A 280 -19.26 5.69 -2.09
CA GLY A 280 -19.37 6.76 -3.06
C GLY A 280 -19.77 6.26 -4.44
N THR A 281 -20.30 7.17 -5.25
CA THR A 281 -20.67 6.92 -6.65
C THR A 281 -20.06 8.01 -7.53
N SER A 282 -19.50 7.61 -8.67
CA SER A 282 -18.94 8.51 -9.68
C SER A 282 -19.90 8.77 -10.84
N SER A 283 -19.56 9.72 -11.69
CA SER A 283 -20.39 10.21 -12.80
C SER A 283 -20.76 9.15 -13.85
N ASN A 284 -19.98 8.08 -13.95
CA ASN A 284 -20.26 6.93 -14.82
C ASN A 284 -21.10 5.84 -14.12
N GLY A 285 -21.56 6.09 -12.88
CA GLY A 285 -22.33 5.14 -12.07
C GLY A 285 -21.48 4.04 -11.41
N GLN A 286 -20.16 4.12 -11.51
CA GLN A 286 -19.27 3.19 -10.83
C GLN A 286 -19.11 3.56 -9.35
N GLU A 287 -18.84 2.57 -8.52
CA GLU A 287 -18.49 2.77 -7.12
C GLU A 287 -17.14 3.47 -7.00
N VAL A 288 -17.05 4.43 -6.09
CA VAL A 288 -15.78 5.05 -5.69
C VAL A 288 -14.97 4.03 -4.91
N LYS A 289 -13.68 3.97 -5.19
CA LYS A 289 -12.75 3.13 -4.45
C LYS A 289 -12.08 3.92 -3.32
N PHE A 290 -11.75 3.23 -2.26
CA PHE A 290 -10.98 3.75 -1.13
C PHE A 290 -9.70 2.92 -0.99
N TYR A 291 -8.60 3.57 -0.68
CA TYR A 291 -7.36 2.88 -0.34
C TYR A 291 -7.26 2.76 1.18
N ALA A 292 -7.54 1.59 1.72
CA ALA A 292 -7.57 1.33 3.15
C ALA A 292 -6.84 0.02 3.47
N GLY A 293 -5.99 0.04 4.49
CA GLY A 293 -5.25 -1.17 4.91
C GLY A 293 -4.35 -1.79 3.84
N GLY A 294 -3.92 -1.01 2.83
CA GLY A 294 -3.12 -1.51 1.71
C GLY A 294 -3.92 -2.07 0.54
N GLU A 295 -5.25 -2.03 0.59
CA GLU A 295 -6.16 -2.59 -0.41
C GLU A 295 -7.13 -1.56 -0.97
N LEU A 296 -7.66 -1.83 -2.16
CA LEU A 296 -8.72 -1.06 -2.79
C LEU A 296 -10.08 -1.68 -2.45
N VAL A 297 -10.90 -0.95 -1.68
CA VAL A 297 -12.23 -1.37 -1.26
C VAL A 297 -13.29 -0.37 -1.76
N THR A 298 -14.57 -0.75 -1.78
CA THR A 298 -15.68 0.12 -2.21
C THR A 298 -16.51 0.66 -1.04
N GLU A 299 -16.16 0.25 0.16
CA GLU A 299 -16.76 0.68 1.42
C GLU A 299 -15.69 0.76 2.49
N VAL A 300 -15.70 1.82 3.31
CA VAL A 300 -14.82 1.98 4.47
C VAL A 300 -15.62 2.35 5.70
N SER A 301 -15.10 2.02 6.87
CA SER A 301 -15.59 2.56 8.13
C SER A 301 -14.90 3.89 8.45
N PHE A 302 -15.63 4.77 9.12
CA PHE A 302 -15.12 6.01 9.68
C PHE A 302 -15.72 6.27 11.05
N ALA A 303 -14.99 7.01 11.89
CA ALA A 303 -15.47 7.41 13.21
C ALA A 303 -16.01 8.84 13.20
N VAL A 304 -17.20 9.05 13.75
CA VAL A 304 -17.66 10.37 14.15
C VAL A 304 -17.25 10.58 15.61
N VAL A 305 -16.47 11.63 15.86
CA VAL A 305 -15.91 11.93 17.17
C VAL A 305 -16.22 13.37 17.53
N SER A 306 -16.91 13.59 18.63
CA SER A 306 -17.15 14.95 19.13
C SER A 306 -15.86 15.52 19.72
N GLU A 307 -15.50 16.70 19.24
CA GLU A 307 -14.40 17.46 19.78
C GLU A 307 -14.89 18.35 20.91
N THR A 308 -14.32 18.21 22.10
CA THR A 308 -14.61 19.11 23.23
C THR A 308 -13.57 20.23 23.24
N ILE A 309 -14.02 21.46 23.02
CA ILE A 309 -13.13 22.65 23.10
C ILE A 309 -12.80 22.90 24.56
N LEU A 310 -11.51 22.85 24.90
CA LEU A 310 -11.00 23.16 26.24
C LEU A 310 -10.64 24.65 26.38
N TRP A 311 -10.20 25.27 25.29
CA TRP A 311 -9.89 26.68 25.20
C TRP A 311 -9.89 27.16 23.74
N GLU A 312 -10.28 28.41 23.51
CA GLU A 312 -10.24 29.11 22.23
C GLU A 312 -9.87 30.56 22.41
N GLY A 313 -9.00 31.10 21.54
CA GLY A 313 -8.52 32.49 21.63
C GLY A 313 -7.37 32.74 20.66
N HIS A 314 -6.44 33.60 20.99
CA HIS A 314 -5.22 33.86 20.23
C HIS A 314 -4.15 34.30 21.25
N HIS A 315 -3.38 33.35 21.76
CA HIS A 315 -2.45 33.58 22.87
C HIS A 315 -1.01 33.36 22.41
N TYR A 316 -0.22 34.45 22.40
CA TYR A 316 1.19 34.38 22.01
C TYR A 316 2.02 33.61 23.02
N VAL A 317 3.00 32.83 22.53
CA VAL A 317 3.91 32.02 23.34
C VAL A 317 5.36 32.27 22.93
N SER A 318 6.17 32.69 23.91
CA SER A 318 7.62 32.77 23.78
C SER A 318 8.31 32.62 25.14
N TRP A 319 9.16 31.61 25.27
CA TRP A 319 9.99 31.42 26.48
C TRP A 319 11.07 32.45 26.69
N ASP A 320 11.28 33.37 25.71
CA ASP A 320 12.23 34.49 25.86
C ASP A 320 11.75 35.59 26.83
N TYR A 321 10.47 35.56 27.20
CA TYR A 321 9.95 36.47 28.20
C TYR A 321 10.42 36.08 29.61
N GLU A 322 10.53 37.09 30.46
CA GLU A 322 10.85 36.92 31.87
C GLU A 322 9.74 36.17 32.64
N ASP A 323 10.12 35.57 33.75
CA ASP A 323 9.16 34.89 34.64
C ASP A 323 8.05 35.85 35.09
N GLY A 324 6.81 35.37 35.02
CA GLY A 324 5.61 36.15 35.34
C GLY A 324 5.01 36.89 34.13
N ASN A 325 5.65 36.90 32.98
CA ASN A 325 5.01 37.38 31.76
C ASN A 325 3.96 36.36 31.29
N PRO A 326 2.69 36.77 31.04
CA PRO A 326 1.64 35.86 30.64
C PRO A 326 1.93 35.15 29.29
N ASN A 327 2.72 35.78 28.42
CA ASN A 327 3.08 35.22 27.10
C ASN A 327 4.30 34.28 27.14
N LYS A 328 4.87 34.02 28.33
CA LYS A 328 5.98 33.06 28.45
C LYS A 328 5.54 31.65 28.18
N THR A 329 4.30 31.32 28.53
CA THR A 329 3.70 29.99 28.37
C THR A 329 2.20 30.13 28.09
N PHE A 330 1.65 29.14 27.40
CA PHE A 330 0.21 28.95 27.38
C PHE A 330 -0.19 28.03 28.54
N SER A 331 -1.00 28.58 29.49
CA SER A 331 -1.45 27.89 30.69
C SER A 331 -2.93 28.15 31.01
N LEU A 332 -3.74 28.37 29.96
CA LEU A 332 -5.11 28.88 30.13
C LEU A 332 -6.18 27.77 30.24
N ILE A 333 -5.77 26.48 30.21
CA ILE A 333 -6.70 25.36 30.43
C ILE A 333 -6.78 25.10 31.95
N PRO A 334 -7.96 25.19 32.56
CA PRO A 334 -8.12 24.86 33.96
C PRO A 334 -7.78 23.41 34.27
N LEU A 335 -7.14 23.13 35.40
CA LEU A 335 -6.74 21.80 35.79
C LEU A 335 -7.91 20.81 35.86
N ASP A 336 -9.07 21.26 36.28
CA ASP A 336 -10.30 20.47 36.42
C ASP A 336 -10.86 20.01 35.08
N ALA A 337 -10.54 20.69 33.97
CA ALA A 337 -10.90 20.24 32.65
C ALA A 337 -10.34 18.84 32.32
N PHE A 338 -9.18 18.49 32.88
CA PHE A 338 -8.57 17.19 32.72
C PHE A 338 -9.18 16.04 33.53
N ASN A 339 -10.17 16.35 34.42
CA ASN A 339 -10.82 15.33 35.24
C ASN A 339 -11.78 14.43 34.46
N SER A 340 -12.36 14.95 33.37
CA SER A 340 -13.31 14.23 32.50
C SER A 340 -12.63 13.56 31.32
N ILE A 341 -11.33 13.82 31.07
CA ILE A 341 -10.60 13.27 29.96
C ILE A 341 -10.12 11.87 30.32
N ILE A 342 -10.37 10.92 29.43
CA ILE A 342 -9.97 9.51 29.57
C ILE A 342 -8.62 9.23 28.89
N ALA A 343 -7.89 8.27 29.40
CA ALA A 343 -6.65 7.81 28.75
C ALA A 343 -6.93 7.28 27.33
N GLY A 344 -6.09 7.69 26.40
CA GLY A 344 -6.25 7.40 24.97
C GLY A 344 -6.90 8.54 24.19
N SER A 345 -7.48 9.56 24.86
CA SER A 345 -7.96 10.77 24.20
C SER A 345 -6.81 11.52 23.52
N THR A 346 -7.11 12.18 22.42
CA THR A 346 -6.16 13.04 21.69
C THR A 346 -6.42 14.51 22.01
N LEU A 347 -5.40 15.19 22.52
CA LEU A 347 -5.40 16.64 22.71
C LEU A 347 -4.89 17.29 21.42
N SER A 348 -5.70 18.13 20.80
CA SER A 348 -5.38 18.88 19.58
C SER A 348 -5.11 20.33 19.93
N ILE A 349 -3.91 20.83 19.61
CA ILE A 349 -3.45 22.20 19.86
C ILE A 349 -3.30 22.88 18.51
N TYR A 350 -4.23 23.75 18.18
CA TYR A 350 -4.18 24.56 16.96
C TYR A 350 -3.35 25.79 17.19
N TYR A 351 -2.44 26.07 16.29
CA TYR A 351 -1.52 27.19 16.41
C TYR A 351 -1.34 27.94 15.09
N SER A 352 -1.01 29.23 15.21
CA SER A 352 -0.57 30.05 14.09
C SER A 352 0.81 30.63 14.37
N VAL A 353 1.58 30.90 13.31
CA VAL A 353 2.93 31.43 13.40
C VAL A 353 2.92 32.94 13.68
N GLU A 354 3.88 33.44 14.48
CA GLU A 354 4.23 34.86 14.52
C GLU A 354 5.22 35.16 13.38
N PRO A 355 4.80 35.87 12.31
CA PRO A 355 5.62 36.01 11.10
C PRO A 355 6.97 36.72 11.30
N GLU A 356 7.09 37.50 12.39
CA GLU A 356 8.31 38.24 12.68
C GLU A 356 9.26 37.48 13.62
N ALA A 357 8.91 36.30 14.09
CA ALA A 357 9.76 35.48 14.94
C ALA A 357 10.86 34.80 14.12
N ASP A 358 12.06 34.71 14.70
CA ASP A 358 13.22 34.10 14.05
C ASP A 358 13.08 32.59 13.81
N TYR A 359 12.27 31.93 14.63
CA TYR A 359 11.97 30.50 14.56
C TYR A 359 10.68 30.17 15.29
N HIS A 360 10.11 28.99 15.03
CA HIS A 360 8.87 28.54 15.63
C HIS A 360 9.03 27.16 16.22
N GLN A 361 8.69 27.03 17.50
CA GLN A 361 8.74 25.74 18.21
C GLN A 361 7.60 25.64 19.21
N ILE A 362 7.02 24.45 19.34
CA ILE A 362 6.07 24.10 20.39
C ILE A 362 6.55 22.86 21.14
N ARG A 363 6.34 22.86 22.45
CA ARG A 363 6.58 21.75 23.36
C ARG A 363 5.48 21.69 24.38
N THR A 364 4.99 20.49 24.68
CA THR A 364 3.95 20.27 25.67
C THR A 364 4.55 19.75 26.97
N THR A 365 4.26 20.46 28.07
CA THR A 365 4.81 20.19 29.39
C THR A 365 3.74 20.32 30.47
N THR A 366 4.12 20.02 31.69
CA THR A 366 3.34 20.38 32.90
C THR A 366 3.78 21.73 33.45
N VAL A 367 3.02 22.26 34.41
CA VAL A 367 3.39 23.51 35.12
C VAL A 367 4.76 23.41 35.82
N ALA A 368 5.21 22.21 36.14
CA ALA A 368 6.57 21.96 36.64
C ALA A 368 7.64 21.92 35.53
N TRP A 369 7.31 22.25 34.27
CA TRP A 369 8.19 22.22 33.08
C TRP A 369 8.75 20.84 32.73
N ASN A 370 8.08 19.80 33.15
CA ASN A 370 8.41 18.43 32.75
C ASN A 370 7.65 18.02 31.50
N ASP A 371 8.32 17.40 30.52
CA ASP A 371 7.70 16.91 29.31
C ASP A 371 6.57 15.95 29.60
N LEU A 372 5.52 16.02 28.79
CA LEU A 372 4.51 14.97 28.76
C LEU A 372 5.10 13.69 28.13
N PRO A 373 4.75 12.52 28.65
CA PRO A 373 5.18 11.25 28.08
C PRO A 373 4.84 11.14 26.59
N GLY A 374 5.83 10.74 25.79
CA GLY A 374 5.66 10.53 24.36
C GLY A 374 5.70 11.82 23.52
N THR A 375 6.00 12.98 24.10
CA THR A 375 6.11 14.25 23.37
C THR A 375 7.56 14.72 23.26
N SER A 376 7.80 15.58 22.28
CA SER A 376 9.09 16.23 22.06
C SER A 376 8.87 17.67 21.58
N VAL A 377 9.94 18.44 21.42
CA VAL A 377 9.90 19.73 20.73
C VAL A 377 9.55 19.50 19.27
N VAL A 378 8.59 20.28 18.75
CA VAL A 378 8.20 20.28 17.35
C VAL A 378 8.50 21.64 16.75
N GLU A 379 9.26 21.68 15.67
CA GLU A 379 9.55 22.87 14.87
C GLU A 379 8.59 22.94 13.69
N PHE A 380 8.16 24.15 13.32
CA PHE A 380 7.23 24.35 12.21
C PHE A 380 7.46 25.72 11.55
N GLN A 381 6.89 25.92 10.36
CA GLN A 381 7.04 27.15 9.57
C GLN A 381 5.69 27.74 9.15
N GLU A 382 4.60 27.04 9.35
CA GLU A 382 3.25 27.41 8.94
C GLU A 382 2.26 27.14 10.05
N ASP A 383 1.08 27.76 9.96
CA ASP A 383 -0.05 27.47 10.84
C ASP A 383 -0.39 25.96 10.80
N GLY A 384 -0.79 25.42 11.94
CA GLY A 384 -1.00 23.99 12.00
C GLY A 384 -1.67 23.49 13.27
N MET A 385 -1.53 22.21 13.51
CA MET A 385 -2.10 21.52 14.66
C MET A 385 -1.09 20.51 15.20
N LEU A 386 -0.87 20.52 16.51
CA LEU A 386 -0.13 19.47 17.22
C LEU A 386 -1.12 18.55 17.93
N GLU A 387 -1.02 17.26 17.65
CA GLU A 387 -1.79 16.23 18.36
C GLU A 387 -0.94 15.52 19.41
N VAL A 388 -1.50 15.36 20.61
CA VAL A 388 -0.87 14.66 21.73
C VAL A 388 -1.83 13.61 22.27
N VAL A 389 -1.45 12.34 22.20
CA VAL A 389 -2.22 11.27 22.83
C VAL A 389 -2.01 11.31 24.34
N LEU A 390 -3.09 11.55 25.08
CA LEU A 390 -3.07 11.61 26.53
C LEU A 390 -3.12 10.20 27.13
N THR A 391 -1.95 9.63 27.36
CA THR A 391 -1.84 8.37 28.11
C THR A 391 -2.28 8.55 29.57
N GLN A 392 -2.56 7.46 30.29
CA GLN A 392 -2.85 7.54 31.74
C GLN A 392 -1.70 8.22 32.48
N GLU A 393 -0.45 7.92 32.13
CA GLU A 393 0.74 8.54 32.72
C GLU A 393 0.76 10.06 32.46
N ALA A 394 0.41 10.52 31.25
CA ALA A 394 0.33 11.94 30.92
C ALA A 394 -0.75 12.64 31.74
N LEU A 395 -1.94 12.06 31.87
CA LEU A 395 -3.03 12.62 32.69
C LEU A 395 -2.68 12.69 34.18
N ASP A 396 -2.08 11.65 34.73
CA ASP A 396 -1.65 11.60 36.12
C ASP A 396 -0.57 12.66 36.38
N LYS A 397 0.36 12.84 35.45
CA LYS A 397 1.42 13.83 35.51
C LYS A 397 0.88 15.28 35.47
N ILE A 398 -0.04 15.56 34.53
CA ILE A 398 -0.72 16.88 34.46
C ILE A 398 -1.40 17.21 35.79
N LYS A 399 -2.11 16.25 36.39
CA LYS A 399 -2.81 16.42 37.66
C LYS A 399 -1.86 16.60 38.85
N ALA A 400 -0.79 15.80 38.89
CA ALA A 400 0.18 15.82 39.98
C ALA A 400 1.07 17.07 39.96
N GLU A 401 1.38 17.61 38.80
CA GLU A 401 2.29 18.73 38.60
C GLU A 401 1.59 20.08 38.32
N GLY A 402 0.29 20.16 38.58
CA GLY A 402 -0.47 21.40 38.64
C GLY A 402 -1.05 21.93 37.33
N GLY A 403 -1.01 21.17 36.24
CA GLY A 403 -1.66 21.54 34.99
C GLY A 403 -0.81 21.32 33.74
N PHE A 404 -1.39 21.68 32.60
CA PHE A 404 -0.83 21.58 31.29
C PHE A 404 -0.26 22.91 30.79
N LEU A 405 0.87 22.88 30.12
CA LEU A 405 1.47 24.03 29.42
C LEU A 405 1.82 23.70 27.98
N CYS A 406 1.64 24.69 27.08
CA CYS A 406 2.44 24.81 25.87
C CYS A 406 3.54 25.84 26.13
N VAL A 407 4.77 25.46 25.78
CA VAL A 407 5.96 26.30 25.85
C VAL A 407 6.66 26.31 24.51
N GLY A 408 7.51 27.27 24.23
CA GLY A 408 8.22 27.37 22.97
C GLY A 408 8.46 28.81 22.55
N HIS A 409 8.49 29.08 21.25
CA HIS A 409 8.78 30.42 20.74
C HIS A 409 8.05 30.68 19.40
N GLY A 410 7.60 31.94 19.24
CA GLY A 410 7.21 32.51 17.97
C GLY A 410 5.85 32.07 17.42
N TYR A 411 4.92 31.67 18.28
CA TYR A 411 3.61 31.18 17.83
C TYR A 411 2.47 31.64 18.75
N TYR A 412 1.27 31.55 18.21
CA TYR A 412 0.03 31.71 18.97
C TYR A 412 -0.64 30.36 19.16
N VAL A 413 -1.18 30.09 20.34
CA VAL A 413 -2.18 29.05 20.54
C VAL A 413 -3.54 29.67 20.22
N ASP A 414 -4.26 29.07 19.27
CA ASP A 414 -5.56 29.55 18.80
C ASP A 414 -6.73 28.76 19.37
N ARG A 415 -6.54 27.44 19.51
CA ARG A 415 -7.56 26.56 20.09
C ARG A 415 -6.89 25.32 20.71
N VAL A 416 -7.44 24.84 21.79
CA VAL A 416 -7.12 23.51 22.33
C VAL A 416 -8.41 22.73 22.53
N SER A 417 -8.43 21.53 22.02
CA SER A 417 -9.59 20.64 22.10
C SER A 417 -9.15 19.21 22.42
N VAL A 418 -10.09 18.37 22.79
CA VAL A 418 -9.86 16.95 23.05
C VAL A 418 -10.94 16.10 22.36
N LYS A 419 -10.51 15.00 21.73
CA LYS A 419 -11.37 13.98 21.09
C LYS A 419 -10.97 12.58 21.56
#